data_5f5333b00112ad376d62780d101209ad
#
_entry.id   5f5333b00112ad376d62780d101209ad
#
_cell.length_a   1.000
_cell.length_b   1.000
_cell.length_c   1.000
_cell.angle_alpha   90.00
_cell.angle_beta   90.00
_cell.angle_gamma   90.00
#
_symmetry.space_group_name_H-M   'P 1'
#
loop_
_entity.id
_entity.type
_entity.pdbx_description
1 polymer ?
#
loop_
_entity_poly.entity_id
_entity_poly.type
_entity_poly.pdbx_seq_one_letter_code
_entity_poly.pdbx_strand_id
1 'polypeptide(L)'
;MEIYTDGSHSLKPRMSGVGAVILNNGKEHQIGGYTDRCADNNVAEVIAIAYAIKYIKDHKIVDNTKDKNIIIYSDSANALRKIHQLSPGKDEFEQQALDFIQDFLQTTSKKVTLFQIKGHVHDGTKIAYYNNIADGLASDYRYIGLVKLQNKLFKQSLKNKTKK
;
A
#
# COMPACT_ATOMS: atom_id res chain seq x y z
N MET A 1 -10.60 0.54 -14.50
CA MET A 1 -9.44 0.98 -13.68
C MET A 1 -8.74 -0.24 -13.13
N GLU A 2 -7.42 -0.28 -13.20
CA GLU A 2 -6.60 -1.35 -12.61
C GLU A 2 -5.65 -0.74 -11.59
N ILE A 3 -5.47 -1.40 -10.46
CA ILE A 3 -4.63 -0.96 -9.35
C ILE A 3 -3.75 -2.13 -8.93
N TYR A 4 -2.45 -1.94 -8.89
CA TYR A 4 -1.46 -2.92 -8.44
C TYR A 4 -0.86 -2.41 -7.15
N THR A 5 -0.83 -3.24 -6.09
CA THR A 5 -0.39 -2.82 -4.76
C THR A 5 0.61 -3.81 -4.18
N ASP A 6 1.58 -3.28 -3.46
CA ASP A 6 2.55 -4.07 -2.71
C ASP A 6 2.96 -3.38 -1.41
N GLY A 7 3.32 -4.19 -0.41
CA GLY A 7 3.80 -3.75 0.90
C GLY A 7 5.16 -4.35 1.22
N SER A 8 6.07 -3.54 1.76
CA SER A 8 7.40 -3.96 2.16
C SER A 8 7.69 -3.59 3.61
N HIS A 9 8.23 -4.50 4.41
CA HIS A 9 8.45 -4.30 5.84
C HIS A 9 9.86 -4.65 6.29
N SER A 10 10.38 -3.88 7.25
CA SER A 10 11.60 -4.14 8.02
C SER A 10 11.28 -4.15 9.50
N LEU A 11 11.78 -5.15 10.23
CA LEU A 11 11.57 -5.29 11.68
C LEU A 11 12.52 -4.43 12.50
N LYS A 12 13.76 -4.26 12.05
CA LYS A 12 14.83 -3.61 12.83
C LYS A 12 15.65 -2.67 11.94
N PRO A 13 15.41 -1.36 11.99
CA PRO A 13 14.29 -0.72 12.70
C PRO A 13 12.95 -0.98 12.00
N ARG A 14 11.84 -0.89 12.77
CA ARG A 14 10.50 -1.04 12.22
C ARG A 14 10.24 0.07 11.20
N MET A 15 9.97 -0.32 9.97
CA MET A 15 9.61 0.58 8.89
C MET A 15 8.93 -0.21 7.78
N SER A 16 7.85 0.31 7.26
CA SER A 16 7.16 -0.24 6.09
C SER A 16 7.09 0.79 4.98
N GLY A 17 7.24 0.32 3.77
CA GLY A 17 6.88 1.06 2.56
C GLY A 17 5.65 0.44 1.93
N VAL A 18 4.87 1.25 1.25
CA VAL A 18 3.75 0.85 0.43
C VAL A 18 3.92 1.43 -0.97
N GLY A 19 3.58 0.66 -1.97
CA GLY A 19 3.63 1.07 -3.37
C GLY A 19 2.35 0.72 -4.09
N ALA A 20 1.94 1.58 -5.03
CA ALA A 20 0.86 1.26 -5.93
C ALA A 20 1.04 1.88 -7.31
N VAL A 21 0.53 1.17 -8.32
CA VAL A 21 0.38 1.66 -9.69
C VAL A 21 -1.10 1.67 -10.04
N ILE A 22 -1.61 2.81 -10.49
CA ILE A 22 -3.01 3.00 -10.84
C ILE A 22 -3.10 3.33 -12.32
N LEU A 23 -3.80 2.48 -13.08
CA LEU A 23 -4.06 2.67 -14.49
C LEU A 23 -5.50 3.09 -14.69
N ASN A 24 -5.72 4.31 -15.16
CA ASN A 24 -7.05 4.86 -15.36
C ASN A 24 -7.14 5.75 -16.59
N ASN A 25 -8.05 5.47 -17.51
CA ASN A 25 -8.30 6.27 -18.71
C ASN A 25 -7.02 6.58 -19.52
N GLY A 26 -6.11 5.59 -19.68
CA GLY A 26 -4.85 5.75 -20.39
C GLY A 26 -3.76 6.51 -19.61
N LYS A 27 -4.03 6.90 -18.38
CA LYS A 27 -3.05 7.51 -17.48
C LYS A 27 -2.53 6.50 -16.48
N GLU A 28 -1.25 6.64 -16.13
CA GLU A 28 -0.57 5.87 -15.11
C GLU A 28 -0.20 6.78 -13.95
N HIS A 29 -0.52 6.35 -12.72
CA HIS A 29 -0.10 7.00 -11.48
C HIS A 29 0.73 6.01 -10.67
N GLN A 30 1.97 6.36 -10.38
CA GLN A 30 2.83 5.63 -9.48
C GLN A 30 2.88 6.38 -8.15
N ILE A 31 2.51 5.72 -7.08
CA ILE A 31 2.43 6.31 -5.75
C ILE A 31 3.10 5.42 -4.72
N GLY A 32 3.60 6.04 -3.66
CA GLY A 32 4.17 5.31 -2.55
C GLY A 32 4.19 6.15 -1.27
N GLY A 33 4.40 5.46 -0.16
CA GLY A 33 4.46 6.05 1.15
C GLY A 33 5.20 5.15 2.14
N TYR A 34 5.49 5.67 3.33
CA TYR A 34 6.12 4.88 4.39
C TYR A 34 5.49 5.15 5.75
N THR A 35 5.60 4.17 6.65
CA THR A 35 5.13 4.25 8.03
C THR A 35 5.93 3.32 8.94
N ASP A 36 6.10 3.68 10.20
CA ASP A 36 6.68 2.84 11.25
C ASP A 36 5.62 2.08 12.08
N ARG A 37 4.35 2.19 11.68
CA ARG A 37 3.21 1.65 12.44
C ARG A 37 2.86 0.20 12.13
N CYS A 38 3.23 -0.34 10.96
CA CYS A 38 2.91 -1.73 10.62
C CYS A 38 3.61 -2.71 11.56
N ALA A 39 2.88 -3.71 12.03
CA ALA A 39 3.43 -4.75 12.89
C ALA A 39 4.32 -5.74 12.12
N ASP A 40 3.98 -6.02 10.87
CA ASP A 40 4.69 -6.95 9.98
C ASP A 40 4.38 -6.69 8.50
N ASN A 41 4.89 -7.57 7.63
CA ASN A 41 4.67 -7.46 6.17
C ASN A 41 3.20 -7.63 5.77
N ASN A 42 2.45 -8.53 6.44
CA ASN A 42 1.04 -8.73 6.10
C ASN A 42 0.20 -7.47 6.37
N VAL A 43 0.54 -6.74 7.44
CA VAL A 43 -0.08 -5.44 7.72
C VAL A 43 0.29 -4.42 6.64
N ALA A 44 1.56 -4.37 6.20
CA ALA A 44 2.01 -3.47 5.15
C ALA A 44 1.23 -3.68 3.84
N GLU A 45 0.91 -4.93 3.49
CA GLU A 45 0.11 -5.29 2.33
C GLU A 45 -1.33 -4.74 2.40
N VAL A 46 -1.99 -4.89 3.56
CA VAL A 46 -3.32 -4.30 3.79
C VAL A 46 -3.26 -2.79 3.67
N ILE A 47 -2.24 -2.16 4.26
CA ILE A 47 -2.03 -0.71 4.19
C ILE A 47 -1.79 -0.25 2.76
N ALA A 48 -1.09 -1.01 1.92
CA ALA A 48 -0.87 -0.67 0.52
C ALA A 48 -2.20 -0.58 -0.26
N ILE A 49 -3.12 -1.53 -0.03
CA ILE A 49 -4.47 -1.50 -0.62
C ILE A 49 -5.24 -0.26 -0.13
N ALA A 50 -5.27 -0.02 1.18
CA ALA A 50 -5.94 1.14 1.76
C ALA A 50 -5.35 2.46 1.23
N TYR A 51 -4.03 2.54 1.09
CA TYR A 51 -3.33 3.71 0.56
C TYR A 51 -3.72 4.01 -0.89
N ALA A 52 -3.78 2.99 -1.74
CA ALA A 52 -4.22 3.15 -3.12
C ALA A 52 -5.68 3.61 -3.23
N ILE A 53 -6.58 3.03 -2.43
CA ILE A 53 -7.99 3.44 -2.35
C ILE A 53 -8.10 4.90 -1.87
N LYS A 54 -7.35 5.26 -0.83
CA LYS A 54 -7.33 6.63 -0.34
C LYS A 54 -6.89 7.61 -1.42
N TYR A 55 -5.85 7.28 -2.17
CA TYR A 55 -5.36 8.14 -3.26
C TYR A 55 -6.43 8.37 -4.33
N ILE A 56 -7.12 7.32 -4.80
CA ILE A 56 -8.15 7.48 -5.85
C ILE A 56 -9.39 8.23 -5.35
N LYS A 57 -9.70 8.18 -4.05
CA LYS A 57 -10.76 9.00 -3.43
C LYS A 57 -10.33 10.46 -3.31
N ASP A 58 -9.18 10.75 -2.72
CA ASP A 58 -8.68 12.11 -2.46
C ASP A 58 -8.50 12.92 -3.75
N HIS A 59 -8.07 12.26 -4.84
CA HIS A 59 -7.87 12.87 -6.15
C HIS A 59 -9.10 12.77 -7.06
N LYS A 60 -10.23 12.31 -6.54
CA LYS A 60 -11.51 12.14 -7.27
C LYS A 60 -11.37 11.29 -8.56
N ILE A 61 -10.39 10.39 -8.58
CA ILE A 61 -10.14 9.53 -9.75
C ILE A 61 -11.31 8.56 -9.91
N VAL A 62 -11.82 8.01 -8.81
CA VAL A 62 -12.95 7.08 -8.80
C VAL A 62 -14.23 7.73 -9.32
N ASP A 63 -14.45 9.01 -9.05
CA ASP A 63 -15.64 9.73 -9.49
C ASP A 63 -15.57 10.10 -10.98
N ASN A 64 -14.37 10.39 -11.47
CA ASN A 64 -14.11 10.87 -12.83
C ASN A 64 -13.78 9.76 -13.83
N THR A 65 -13.67 8.51 -13.38
CA THR A 65 -13.40 7.38 -14.30
C THR A 65 -14.65 6.97 -15.06
N LYS A 66 -14.46 6.69 -16.36
CA LYS A 66 -15.50 6.07 -17.20
C LYS A 66 -15.66 4.58 -16.92
N ASP A 67 -14.67 3.95 -16.28
CA ASP A 67 -14.69 2.53 -15.95
C ASP A 67 -15.77 2.22 -14.91
N LYS A 68 -16.57 1.21 -15.19
CA LYS A 68 -17.55 0.68 -14.23
C LYS A 68 -16.91 -0.29 -13.23
N ASN A 69 -15.74 -0.82 -13.57
CA ASN A 69 -15.03 -1.83 -12.80
C ASN A 69 -13.70 -1.27 -12.29
N ILE A 70 -13.37 -1.60 -11.04
CA ILE A 70 -12.07 -1.41 -10.43
C ILE A 70 -11.52 -2.79 -10.11
N ILE A 71 -10.32 -3.10 -10.58
CA ILE A 71 -9.63 -4.34 -10.25
C ILE A 71 -8.40 -3.97 -9.43
N ILE A 72 -8.31 -4.51 -8.23
CA ILE A 72 -7.16 -4.33 -7.33
C ILE A 72 -6.38 -5.64 -7.30
N TYR A 73 -5.16 -5.60 -7.77
CA TYR A 73 -4.22 -6.72 -7.79
C TYR A 73 -3.29 -6.64 -6.59
N SER A 74 -3.13 -7.75 -5.88
CA SER A 74 -2.14 -7.94 -4.83
C SER A 74 -1.63 -9.38 -4.87
N ASP A 75 -0.37 -9.59 -4.56
CA ASP A 75 0.20 -10.95 -4.42
C ASP A 75 0.02 -11.51 -3.00
N SER A 76 -0.45 -10.69 -2.06
CA SER A 76 -0.70 -11.10 -0.68
C SER A 76 -2.03 -11.83 -0.50
N ALA A 77 -2.00 -13.16 -0.57
CA ALA A 77 -3.17 -13.98 -0.26
C ALA A 77 -3.73 -13.69 1.15
N ASN A 78 -2.87 -13.34 2.12
CA ASN A 78 -3.29 -13.03 3.48
C ASN A 78 -4.07 -11.73 3.57
N ALA A 79 -3.61 -10.67 2.91
CA ALA A 79 -4.32 -9.38 2.87
C ALA A 79 -5.70 -9.55 2.21
N LEU A 80 -5.76 -10.19 1.05
CA LEU A 80 -7.01 -10.42 0.34
C LEU A 80 -7.98 -11.28 1.14
N ARG A 81 -7.51 -12.34 1.79
CA ARG A 81 -8.34 -13.19 2.65
C ARG A 81 -8.92 -12.41 3.83
N LYS A 82 -8.13 -11.57 4.50
CA LYS A 82 -8.62 -10.72 5.59
C LYS A 82 -9.74 -9.80 5.14
N ILE A 83 -9.58 -9.16 3.99
CA ILE A 83 -10.59 -8.26 3.43
C ILE A 83 -11.86 -9.03 3.06
N HIS A 84 -11.76 -10.18 2.40
CA HIS A 84 -12.92 -10.98 1.97
C HIS A 84 -13.67 -11.62 3.16
N GLN A 85 -12.95 -12.09 4.17
CA GLN A 85 -13.54 -12.80 5.31
C GLN A 85 -13.91 -11.87 6.47
N LEU A 86 -13.72 -10.54 6.32
CA LEU A 86 -13.94 -9.57 7.39
C LEU A 86 -13.19 -9.93 8.67
N SER A 87 -11.98 -10.49 8.50
CA SER A 87 -11.17 -10.91 9.65
C SER A 87 -10.65 -9.68 10.40
N PRO A 88 -10.55 -9.74 11.74
CA PRO A 88 -10.08 -8.60 12.53
C PRO A 88 -8.63 -8.26 12.21
N GLY A 89 -8.29 -6.99 12.35
CA GLY A 89 -6.93 -6.49 12.27
C GLY A 89 -6.06 -7.04 13.41
N LYS A 90 -4.77 -7.12 13.19
CA LYS A 90 -3.78 -7.54 14.19
C LYS A 90 -3.59 -6.49 15.29
N ASP A 91 -3.77 -5.24 14.91
CA ASP A 91 -3.71 -4.07 15.77
C ASP A 91 -4.72 -3.01 15.29
N GLU A 92 -4.84 -1.92 16.06
CA GLU A 92 -5.76 -0.82 15.73
C GLU A 92 -5.45 -0.18 14.37
N PHE A 93 -4.18 -0.12 13.99
CA PHE A 93 -3.78 0.49 12.72
C PHE A 93 -4.21 -0.34 11.51
N GLU A 94 -4.04 -1.66 11.58
CA GLU A 94 -4.55 -2.56 10.54
C GLU A 94 -6.08 -2.55 10.52
N GLN A 95 -6.73 -2.53 11.71
CA GLN A 95 -8.19 -2.50 11.79
C GLN A 95 -8.77 -1.26 11.12
N GLN A 96 -8.22 -0.08 11.38
CA GLN A 96 -8.64 1.17 10.72
C GLN A 96 -8.50 1.10 9.18
N ALA A 97 -7.45 0.44 8.68
CA ALA A 97 -7.27 0.25 7.25
C ALA A 97 -8.31 -0.72 6.67
N LEU A 98 -8.58 -1.82 7.36
CA LEU A 98 -9.60 -2.80 6.96
C LEU A 98 -10.99 -2.16 6.93
N ASP A 99 -11.36 -1.39 7.96
CA ASP A 99 -12.64 -0.68 8.05
C ASP A 99 -12.78 0.32 6.89
N PHE A 100 -11.70 1.06 6.58
CA PHE A 100 -11.67 1.99 5.46
C PHE A 100 -11.85 1.29 4.10
N ILE A 101 -11.19 0.13 3.90
CA ILE A 101 -11.37 -0.68 2.69
C ILE A 101 -12.82 -1.17 2.60
N GLN A 102 -13.39 -1.68 3.68
CA GLN A 102 -14.76 -2.18 3.71
C GLN A 102 -15.77 -1.07 3.41
N ASP A 103 -15.62 0.11 4.04
CA ASP A 103 -16.44 1.27 3.73
C ASP A 103 -16.42 1.59 2.23
N PHE A 104 -15.23 1.61 1.63
CA PHE A 104 -15.10 1.85 0.20
C PHE A 104 -15.80 0.79 -0.64
N LEU A 105 -15.63 -0.50 -0.32
CA LEU A 105 -16.26 -1.59 -1.06
C LEU A 105 -17.80 -1.53 -0.99
N GLN A 106 -18.35 -1.06 0.12
CA GLN A 106 -19.81 -0.95 0.33
C GLN A 106 -20.41 0.33 -0.26
N THR A 107 -19.66 1.42 -0.26
CA THR A 107 -20.21 2.75 -0.63
C THR A 107 -19.94 3.16 -2.06
N THR A 108 -18.93 2.57 -2.73
CA THR A 108 -18.64 2.91 -4.12
C THR A 108 -19.72 2.40 -5.07
N SER A 109 -20.08 3.22 -6.08
CA SER A 109 -20.96 2.81 -7.17
C SER A 109 -20.29 1.89 -8.20
N LYS A 110 -19.00 1.66 -8.06
CA LYS A 110 -18.21 0.82 -8.98
C LYS A 110 -18.19 -0.63 -8.53
N LYS A 111 -18.13 -1.56 -9.48
CA LYS A 111 -17.86 -2.97 -9.17
C LYS A 111 -16.37 -3.11 -8.84
N VAL A 112 -16.04 -3.45 -7.61
CA VAL A 112 -14.65 -3.70 -7.18
C VAL A 112 -14.38 -5.19 -7.14
N THR A 113 -13.26 -5.61 -7.73
CA THR A 113 -12.76 -6.99 -7.67
C THR A 113 -11.36 -6.97 -7.09
N LEU A 114 -11.14 -7.73 -6.03
CA LEU A 114 -9.81 -8.00 -5.47
C LEU A 114 -9.28 -9.26 -6.13
N PHE A 115 -8.13 -9.17 -6.78
CA PHE A 115 -7.57 -10.26 -7.57
C PHE A 115 -6.18 -10.64 -7.07
N GLN A 116 -6.01 -11.90 -6.66
CA GLN A 116 -4.73 -12.44 -6.27
C GLN A 116 -3.87 -12.72 -7.50
N ILE A 117 -2.64 -12.24 -7.48
CA ILE A 117 -1.63 -12.53 -8.50
C ILE A 117 -0.45 -13.29 -7.89
N LYS A 118 0.44 -13.78 -8.73
CA LYS A 118 1.69 -14.38 -8.28
C LYS A 118 2.76 -13.29 -8.21
N GLY A 119 3.39 -13.13 -7.04
CA GLY A 119 4.48 -12.18 -6.81
C GLY A 119 5.79 -12.57 -7.50
N HIS A 120 6.64 -11.57 -7.74
CA HIS A 120 8.00 -11.71 -8.27
C HIS A 120 8.11 -12.52 -9.58
N VAL A 121 7.12 -12.39 -10.46
CA VAL A 121 7.10 -13.05 -11.77
C VAL A 121 7.70 -12.11 -12.82
N HIS A 122 8.54 -12.66 -13.70
CA HIS A 122 9.17 -11.96 -14.82
C HIS A 122 8.84 -12.65 -16.15
N ASP A 123 7.54 -12.87 -16.40
CA ASP A 123 7.05 -13.56 -17.58
C ASP A 123 6.70 -12.64 -18.77
N GLY A 124 6.97 -11.33 -18.61
CA GLY A 124 6.68 -10.32 -19.63
C GLY A 124 5.21 -9.91 -19.72
N THR A 125 4.34 -10.44 -18.87
CA THR A 125 2.93 -10.02 -18.85
C THR A 125 2.75 -8.61 -18.29
N LYS A 126 1.67 -7.93 -18.70
CA LYS A 126 1.28 -6.63 -18.14
C LYS A 126 1.12 -6.69 -16.62
N ILE A 127 0.53 -7.76 -16.11
CA ILE A 127 0.28 -7.95 -14.67
C ILE A 127 1.61 -8.02 -13.91
N ALA A 128 2.54 -8.87 -14.37
CA ALA A 128 3.86 -9.00 -13.75
C ALA A 128 4.64 -7.68 -13.82
N TYR A 129 4.58 -6.97 -14.93
CA TYR A 129 5.26 -5.68 -15.11
C TYR A 129 4.81 -4.65 -14.06
N TYR A 130 3.51 -4.42 -13.90
CA TYR A 130 3.01 -3.43 -12.95
C TYR A 130 3.12 -3.87 -11.50
N ASN A 131 3.00 -5.17 -11.21
CA ASN A 131 3.27 -5.67 -9.86
C ASN A 131 4.72 -5.44 -9.44
N ASN A 132 5.68 -5.68 -10.34
CA ASN A 132 7.09 -5.42 -10.05
C ASN A 132 7.39 -3.92 -9.84
N ILE A 133 6.67 -3.01 -10.50
CA ILE A 133 6.76 -1.58 -10.21
C ILE A 133 6.23 -1.27 -8.81
N ALA A 134 5.08 -1.84 -8.41
CA ALA A 134 4.51 -1.63 -7.08
C ALA A 134 5.45 -2.15 -5.98
N ASP A 135 6.07 -3.34 -6.14
CA ASP A 135 7.09 -3.90 -5.25
C ASP A 135 8.32 -2.98 -5.14
N GLY A 136 8.83 -2.50 -6.28
CA GLY A 136 9.93 -1.52 -6.30
C GLY A 136 9.60 -0.25 -5.53
N LEU A 137 8.42 0.33 -5.74
CA LEU A 137 7.96 1.50 -5.01
C LEU A 137 7.85 1.23 -3.49
N ALA A 138 7.27 0.10 -3.09
CA ALA A 138 7.16 -0.27 -1.68
C ALA A 138 8.55 -0.38 -1.01
N SER A 139 9.51 -1.01 -1.68
CA SER A 139 10.89 -1.14 -1.21
C SER A 139 11.60 0.21 -1.12
N ASP A 140 11.48 1.07 -2.13
CA ASP A 140 12.08 2.40 -2.16
C ASP A 140 11.53 3.29 -1.04
N TYR A 141 10.21 3.33 -0.85
CA TYR A 141 9.60 4.12 0.21
C TYR A 141 9.94 3.59 1.61
N ARG A 142 10.07 2.28 1.81
CA ARG A 142 10.63 1.71 3.04
C ARG A 142 12.03 2.24 3.31
N TYR A 143 12.91 2.25 2.30
CA TYR A 143 14.27 2.78 2.43
C TYR A 143 14.28 4.27 2.76
N ILE A 144 13.45 5.09 2.08
CA ILE A 144 13.29 6.52 2.36
C ILE A 144 12.88 6.73 3.82
N GLY A 145 11.93 5.94 4.33
CA GLY A 145 11.49 5.98 5.72
C GLY A 145 12.63 5.67 6.70
N LEU A 146 13.44 4.65 6.42
CA LEU A 146 14.61 4.28 7.22
C LEU A 146 15.65 5.40 7.30
N VAL A 147 15.97 6.02 6.16
CA VAL A 147 16.91 7.14 6.10
C VAL A 147 16.40 8.34 6.92
N LYS A 148 15.11 8.66 6.80
CA LYS A 148 14.52 9.76 7.59
C LYS A 148 14.53 9.47 9.08
N LEU A 149 14.27 8.23 9.50
CA LEU A 149 14.34 7.80 10.88
C LEU A 149 15.77 7.94 11.42
N GLN A 150 16.79 7.47 10.72
CA GLN A 150 18.19 7.61 11.09
C GLN A 150 18.60 9.08 11.25
N ASN A 151 18.23 9.93 10.31
CA ASN A 151 18.51 11.37 10.38
C ASN A 151 17.83 12.03 11.59
N LYS A 152 16.60 11.62 11.94
CA LYS A 152 15.91 12.11 13.13
C LYS A 152 16.66 11.72 14.41
N LEU A 153 17.07 10.47 14.53
CA LEU A 153 17.82 9.96 15.68
C LEU A 153 19.18 10.65 15.83
N PHE A 154 19.90 10.87 14.73
CA PHE A 154 21.16 11.59 14.71
C PHE A 154 21.00 13.04 15.22
N LYS A 155 20.00 13.78 14.72
CA LYS A 155 19.70 15.15 15.18
C LYS A 155 19.35 15.19 16.67
N GLN A 156 18.64 14.19 17.20
CA GLN A 156 18.32 14.09 18.63
C GLN A 156 19.58 13.83 19.46
N SER A 157 20.49 12.98 19.02
CA SER A 157 21.75 12.69 19.72
C SER A 157 22.64 13.93 19.83
N LEU A 158 22.72 14.77 18.80
CA LEU A 158 23.46 16.03 18.83
C LEU A 158 22.87 17.01 19.84
N LYS A 159 21.55 17.18 19.87
CA LYS A 159 20.88 18.08 20.84
C LYS A 159 21.10 17.65 22.29
N ASN A 160 21.20 16.35 22.54
CA ASN A 160 21.47 15.84 23.91
C ASN A 160 22.92 16.02 24.34
N LYS A 161 23.90 16.10 23.41
CA LYS A 161 25.30 16.38 23.70
C LYS A 161 25.57 17.86 24.00
N THR A 162 24.79 18.78 23.43
CA THR A 162 24.94 20.22 23.63
C THR A 162 24.26 20.74 24.91
N LYS A 163 23.54 19.88 25.64
CA LYS A 163 22.88 20.21 26.91
C LYS A 163 23.69 19.74 28.17
N LYS A 164 24.82 19.11 27.95
CA LYS A 164 25.79 18.76 29.00
C LYS A 164 26.98 19.71 28.97
#